data_f65c0d5d824df64cb8749bf3b7e0dbc3
#
_entry.id   f65c0d5d824df64cb8749bf3b7e0dbc3
#
_cell.length_a   1.000
_cell.length_b   1.000
_cell.length_c   1.000
_cell.angle_alpha   90.00
_cell.angle_beta   90.00
_cell.angle_gamma   90.00
#
_symmetry.space_group_name_H-M   'P 1'
#
loop_
_entity.id
_entity.type
_entity.pdbx_description
1 polymer ?
#
loop_
_entity_poly.entity_id
_entity_poly.type
_entity_poly.pdbx_seq_one_letter_code
_entity_poly.pdbx_strand_id
1 'polypeptide(L)'
;MNILLFRYGSICEPDIIETFQKFGFTVDEITEFKENKNLSDSDCIELVSRHILTKEYAFVFTINFFPWLSHLCNIKHIPYLCLTVDSPVIEFYNDAIKNPYNRIFIFDQLSYLDFHEQNLDHIFHLPLAANVTRTDKLFETTPSDIRKKYQCDISFIGSTYEEQCAFNKVKLPAYEAGYADGIVEAQLKIHGYNFIEEILSDDFVIKFMKHAQNLEFPPEELPTYRAIVAQHFLSVKVAEQERLRLLKQLSDNFDMHIYTGSDTSSMPNIHNHGYASSLCDMPLIFHESKINILSLIHI
;
A
#
# COMPACT_ATOMS: atom_id res chain seq x y z
N MET A 1 4.61 26.34 -13.87
CA MET A 1 4.35 25.13 -14.70
C MET A 1 3.16 24.40 -14.14
N ASN A 2 2.26 23.88 -15.01
CA ASN A 2 1.13 23.08 -14.55
C ASN A 2 1.53 21.61 -14.46
N ILE A 3 1.02 20.90 -13.45
CA ILE A 3 1.10 19.47 -13.30
C ILE A 3 -0.29 18.91 -13.06
N LEU A 4 -0.53 17.68 -13.48
CA LEU A 4 -1.80 16.99 -13.27
C LEU A 4 -1.59 15.86 -12.25
N LEU A 5 -2.35 15.88 -11.18
CA LEU A 5 -2.30 14.86 -10.13
C LEU A 5 -3.59 14.03 -10.15
N PHE A 6 -3.45 12.74 -10.49
CA PHE A 6 -4.54 11.78 -10.40
C PHE A 6 -4.58 11.20 -8.97
N ARG A 7 -5.64 11.54 -8.23
CA ARG A 7 -5.77 11.25 -6.80
C ARG A 7 -6.17 9.80 -6.56
N TYR A 8 -5.23 9.03 -6.01
CA TYR A 8 -5.50 7.69 -5.51
C TYR A 8 -6.27 7.69 -4.18
N GLY A 9 -6.08 8.73 -3.36
CA GLY A 9 -6.63 8.84 -2.02
C GLY A 9 -5.66 8.40 -0.92
N SER A 10 -4.35 8.40 -1.22
CA SER A 10 -3.30 8.13 -0.23
C SER A 10 -3.21 9.24 0.81
N ILE A 11 -2.84 8.88 2.03
CA ILE A 11 -2.56 9.82 3.11
C ILE A 11 -1.37 10.75 2.83
N CYS A 12 -0.50 10.38 1.89
CA CYS A 12 0.68 11.16 1.50
C CYS A 12 0.36 12.29 0.51
N GLU A 13 -0.77 12.23 -0.21
CA GLU A 13 -1.09 13.20 -1.27
C GLU A 13 -1.14 14.66 -0.80
N PRO A 14 -1.71 15.01 0.38
CA PRO A 14 -1.74 16.40 0.82
C PRO A 14 -0.36 17.01 0.98
N ASP A 15 0.59 16.26 1.55
CA ASP A 15 1.96 16.73 1.76
C ASP A 15 2.72 16.87 0.41
N ILE A 16 2.44 16.00 -0.55
CA ILE A 16 3.02 16.04 -1.90
C ILE A 16 2.46 17.25 -2.68
N ILE A 17 1.14 17.49 -2.62
CA ILE A 17 0.50 18.65 -3.27
C ILE A 17 1.09 19.93 -2.71
N GLU A 18 1.15 20.07 -1.39
CA GLU A 18 1.75 21.22 -0.72
C GLU A 18 3.20 21.45 -1.18
N THR A 19 3.97 20.36 -1.31
CA THR A 19 5.37 20.43 -1.73
C THR A 19 5.50 20.90 -3.18
N PHE A 20 4.70 20.38 -4.11
CA PHE A 20 4.69 20.87 -5.49
C PHE A 20 4.29 22.34 -5.59
N GLN A 21 3.30 22.78 -4.80
CA GLN A 21 2.89 24.18 -4.74
C GLN A 21 4.01 25.07 -4.19
N LYS A 22 4.75 24.64 -3.17
CA LYS A 22 5.94 25.33 -2.64
C LYS A 22 7.05 25.47 -3.67
N PHE A 23 7.19 24.50 -4.58
CA PHE A 23 8.12 24.56 -5.70
C PHE A 23 7.61 25.41 -6.88
N GLY A 24 6.46 26.05 -6.75
CA GLY A 24 5.89 26.96 -7.76
C GLY A 24 5.13 26.24 -8.88
N PHE A 25 4.75 24.98 -8.71
CA PHE A 25 3.84 24.31 -9.63
C PHE A 25 2.39 24.69 -9.34
N THR A 26 1.60 24.82 -10.40
CA THR A 26 0.14 24.83 -10.32
C THR A 26 -0.33 23.37 -10.43
N VAL A 27 -1.01 22.87 -9.40
CA VAL A 27 -1.48 21.49 -9.33
C VAL A 27 -2.95 21.45 -9.70
N ASP A 28 -3.28 20.79 -10.82
CA ASP A 28 -4.64 20.41 -11.14
C ASP A 28 -4.88 18.98 -10.63
N GLU A 29 -6.01 18.74 -9.99
CA GLU A 29 -6.31 17.48 -9.32
C GLU A 29 -7.51 16.79 -9.97
N ILE A 30 -7.40 15.48 -10.21
CA ILE A 30 -8.51 14.60 -10.56
C ILE A 30 -8.87 13.80 -9.32
N THR A 31 -10.03 14.03 -8.74
CA THR A 31 -10.44 13.47 -7.43
C THR A 31 -11.48 12.37 -7.53
N GLU A 32 -12.08 12.15 -8.69
CA GLU A 32 -13.20 11.24 -8.91
C GLU A 32 -12.86 9.79 -8.50
N PHE A 33 -11.64 9.32 -8.82
CA PHE A 33 -11.21 7.98 -8.43
C PHE A 33 -11.00 7.84 -6.92
N LYS A 34 -10.55 8.89 -6.24
CA LYS A 34 -10.46 8.92 -4.78
C LYS A 34 -11.84 8.78 -4.13
N GLU A 35 -12.85 9.40 -4.72
CA GLU A 35 -14.23 9.41 -4.23
C GLU A 35 -14.98 8.12 -4.59
N ASN A 36 -14.69 7.55 -5.75
CA ASN A 36 -15.30 6.32 -6.24
C ASN A 36 -14.26 5.35 -6.82
N LYS A 37 -13.89 4.35 -6.02
CA LYS A 37 -12.92 3.31 -6.40
C LYS A 37 -13.43 2.30 -7.43
N ASN A 38 -14.72 2.33 -7.78
CA ASN A 38 -15.33 1.43 -8.75
C ASN A 38 -15.30 1.98 -10.19
N LEU A 39 -14.66 3.14 -10.41
CA LEU A 39 -14.44 3.63 -11.78
C LEU A 39 -13.59 2.63 -12.56
N SER A 40 -14.00 2.32 -13.79
CA SER A 40 -13.21 1.50 -14.68
C SER A 40 -11.99 2.26 -15.21
N ASP A 41 -10.98 1.52 -15.71
CA ASP A 41 -9.84 2.15 -16.38
C ASP A 41 -10.28 3.05 -17.53
N SER A 42 -11.33 2.67 -18.25
CA SER A 42 -11.91 3.48 -19.36
C SER A 42 -12.44 4.82 -18.86
N ASP A 43 -13.16 4.82 -17.72
CA ASP A 43 -13.67 6.06 -17.13
C ASP A 43 -12.51 6.96 -16.68
N CYS A 44 -11.47 6.36 -16.05
CA CYS A 44 -10.28 7.08 -15.61
C CYS A 44 -9.48 7.67 -16.79
N ILE A 45 -9.34 6.90 -17.89
CA ILE A 45 -8.70 7.37 -19.13
C ILE A 45 -9.46 8.57 -19.70
N GLU A 46 -10.79 8.54 -19.70
CA GLU A 46 -11.61 9.66 -20.17
C GLU A 46 -11.41 10.92 -19.33
N LEU A 47 -11.42 10.77 -17.99
CA LEU A 47 -11.18 11.87 -17.05
C LEU A 47 -9.81 12.53 -17.29
N VAL A 48 -8.74 11.75 -17.34
CA VAL A 48 -7.40 12.28 -17.58
C VAL A 48 -7.31 12.91 -18.98
N SER A 49 -7.88 12.26 -20.00
CA SER A 49 -7.84 12.75 -21.38
C SER A 49 -8.49 14.12 -21.53
N ARG A 50 -9.60 14.40 -20.86
CA ARG A 50 -10.25 15.72 -20.86
C ARG A 50 -9.29 16.82 -20.39
N HIS A 51 -8.49 16.55 -19.36
CA HIS A 51 -7.50 17.51 -18.85
C HIS A 51 -6.35 17.73 -19.82
N ILE A 52 -5.69 16.65 -20.29
CA ILE A 52 -4.50 16.75 -21.14
C ILE A 52 -4.80 17.25 -22.57
N LEU A 53 -6.06 17.19 -23.03
CA LEU A 53 -6.49 17.75 -24.33
C LEU A 53 -6.77 19.28 -24.25
N THR A 54 -7.03 19.81 -23.06
CA THR A 54 -7.41 21.21 -22.88
C THR A 54 -6.29 22.09 -22.32
N LYS A 55 -5.25 21.48 -21.71
CA LYS A 55 -4.17 22.18 -21.04
C LYS A 55 -2.87 21.38 -21.15
N GLU A 56 -1.75 22.09 -21.29
CA GLU A 56 -0.41 21.49 -21.25
C GLU A 56 0.06 21.29 -19.81
N TYR A 57 0.59 20.08 -19.55
CA TYR A 57 1.17 19.68 -18.28
C TYR A 57 2.63 19.29 -18.45
N ALA A 58 3.46 19.69 -17.49
CA ALA A 58 4.85 19.29 -17.44
C ALA A 58 5.02 17.79 -17.20
N PHE A 59 4.11 17.23 -16.39
CA PHE A 59 3.99 15.80 -16.11
C PHE A 59 2.64 15.48 -15.46
N VAL A 60 2.29 14.18 -15.48
CA VAL A 60 1.20 13.61 -14.69
C VAL A 60 1.81 12.90 -13.49
N PHE A 61 1.24 13.05 -12.30
CA PHE A 61 1.72 12.44 -11.07
C PHE A 61 0.67 11.55 -10.42
N THR A 62 1.13 10.39 -9.88
CA THR A 62 0.32 9.53 -9.03
C THR A 62 1.08 9.01 -7.82
N ILE A 63 0.34 8.67 -6.76
CA ILE A 63 0.76 7.69 -5.78
C ILE A 63 0.42 6.30 -6.33
N ASN A 64 1.36 5.37 -6.24
CA ASN A 64 1.35 4.05 -6.85
C ASN A 64 1.23 4.04 -8.39
N PHE A 65 1.51 2.90 -8.99
CA PHE A 65 1.62 2.77 -10.43
C PHE A 65 0.29 2.38 -11.07
N PHE A 66 -0.09 3.06 -12.15
CA PHE A 66 -1.27 2.75 -12.95
C PHE A 66 -0.85 2.42 -14.38
N PRO A 67 -0.89 1.13 -14.81
CA PRO A 67 -0.51 0.72 -16.17
C PRO A 67 -1.24 1.47 -17.29
N TRP A 68 -2.57 1.65 -17.16
CA TRP A 68 -3.36 2.39 -18.13
C TRP A 68 -2.91 3.86 -18.28
N LEU A 69 -2.55 4.51 -17.17
CA LEU A 69 -2.08 5.89 -17.19
C LEU A 69 -0.68 6.01 -17.80
N SER A 70 0.20 5.04 -17.49
CA SER A 70 1.50 4.93 -18.14
C SER A 70 1.36 4.81 -19.66
N HIS A 71 0.46 3.95 -20.16
CA HIS A 71 0.19 3.83 -21.59
C HIS A 71 -0.37 5.13 -22.20
N LEU A 72 -1.34 5.78 -21.52
CA LEU A 72 -1.90 7.05 -21.99
C LEU A 72 -0.84 8.14 -22.09
N CYS A 73 -0.01 8.29 -21.06
CA CYS A 73 1.08 9.26 -21.03
C CYS A 73 2.14 8.96 -22.09
N ASN A 74 2.44 7.68 -22.33
CA ASN A 74 3.37 7.26 -23.38
C ASN A 74 2.84 7.65 -24.78
N ILE A 75 1.57 7.41 -25.08
CA ILE A 75 0.93 7.80 -26.34
C ILE A 75 0.94 9.34 -26.53
N LYS A 76 0.75 10.09 -25.46
CA LYS A 76 0.70 11.55 -25.47
C LYS A 76 2.06 12.22 -25.30
N HIS A 77 3.12 11.45 -25.11
CA HIS A 77 4.48 11.92 -24.87
C HIS A 77 4.59 12.89 -23.67
N ILE A 78 3.80 12.63 -22.62
CA ILE A 78 3.81 13.39 -21.38
C ILE A 78 4.55 12.56 -20.32
N PRO A 79 5.53 13.09 -19.60
CA PRO A 79 6.16 12.38 -18.50
C PRO A 79 5.14 11.93 -17.43
N TYR A 80 5.20 10.66 -17.04
CA TYR A 80 4.41 10.07 -15.98
C TYR A 80 5.29 9.79 -14.77
N LEU A 81 5.08 10.52 -13.69
CA LEU A 81 5.78 10.36 -12.43
C LEU A 81 4.91 9.56 -11.46
N CYS A 82 5.49 8.51 -10.90
CA CYS A 82 4.83 7.64 -9.93
C CYS A 82 5.70 7.51 -8.70
N LEU A 83 5.16 7.77 -7.51
CA LEU A 83 5.80 7.46 -6.23
C LEU A 83 5.04 6.31 -5.57
N THR A 84 5.69 5.17 -5.36
CA THR A 84 5.07 4.08 -4.63
C THR A 84 5.16 4.32 -3.12
N VAL A 85 4.09 4.00 -2.42
CA VAL A 85 4.00 4.04 -0.95
C VAL A 85 3.52 2.72 -0.36
N ASP A 86 3.11 1.79 -1.23
CA ASP A 86 2.73 0.44 -0.89
C ASP A 86 3.73 -0.56 -1.46
N SER A 87 3.89 -1.72 -0.83
CA SER A 87 4.68 -2.86 -1.27
C SER A 87 3.97 -4.15 -0.79
N PRO A 88 3.82 -5.16 -1.66
CA PRO A 88 4.20 -5.22 -3.08
C PRO A 88 3.25 -4.43 -4.00
N VAL A 89 3.75 -4.04 -5.17
CA VAL A 89 2.97 -3.38 -6.24
C VAL A 89 2.79 -4.37 -7.38
N ILE A 90 1.62 -5.00 -7.45
CA ILE A 90 1.31 -6.04 -8.45
C ILE A 90 1.33 -5.48 -9.88
N GLU A 91 0.98 -4.21 -10.04
CA GLU A 91 0.95 -3.52 -11.34
C GLU A 91 2.32 -3.43 -12.01
N PHE A 92 3.43 -3.66 -11.29
CA PHE A 92 4.76 -3.72 -11.87
C PHE A 92 5.03 -4.95 -12.75
N TYR A 93 4.22 -6.00 -12.63
CA TYR A 93 4.27 -7.14 -13.53
C TYR A 93 3.66 -6.85 -14.93
N ASN A 94 3.10 -5.64 -15.13
CA ASN A 94 2.57 -5.21 -16.41
C ASN A 94 3.68 -4.59 -17.30
N ASP A 95 3.66 -4.89 -18.60
CA ASP A 95 4.64 -4.35 -19.55
C ASP A 95 4.69 -2.82 -19.65
N ALA A 96 3.65 -2.13 -19.17
CA ALA A 96 3.64 -0.67 -19.08
C ALA A 96 4.80 -0.10 -18.24
N ILE A 97 5.38 -0.86 -17.34
CA ILE A 97 6.57 -0.45 -16.56
C ILE A 97 7.75 -0.05 -17.46
N LYS A 98 7.83 -0.62 -18.68
CA LYS A 98 8.89 -0.39 -19.66
C LYS A 98 8.72 0.90 -20.48
N ASN A 99 7.59 1.62 -20.33
CA ASN A 99 7.33 2.81 -21.12
C ASN A 99 8.39 3.91 -20.88
N PRO A 100 8.94 4.54 -21.93
CA PRO A 100 10.04 5.51 -21.81
C PRO A 100 9.63 6.84 -21.17
N TYR A 101 8.35 7.14 -21.11
CA TYR A 101 7.83 8.35 -20.44
C TYR A 101 7.60 8.16 -18.94
N ASN A 102 7.81 6.96 -18.38
CA ASN A 102 7.74 6.73 -16.95
C ASN A 102 8.90 7.39 -16.20
N ARG A 103 8.65 7.77 -14.95
CA ARG A 103 9.61 8.07 -13.89
C ARG A 103 9.03 7.48 -12.62
N ILE A 104 9.46 6.25 -12.31
CA ILE A 104 8.90 5.45 -11.21
C ILE A 104 9.86 5.52 -10.03
N PHE A 105 9.37 6.02 -8.91
CA PHE A 105 10.12 6.11 -7.67
C PHE A 105 9.60 5.04 -6.70
N ILE A 106 10.45 4.06 -6.38
CA ILE A 106 10.13 2.92 -5.52
C ILE A 106 10.79 3.15 -4.17
N PHE A 107 9.99 3.11 -3.09
CA PHE A 107 10.52 3.33 -1.74
C PHE A 107 11.16 2.08 -1.15
N ASP A 108 10.63 0.90 -1.48
CA ASP A 108 11.11 -0.38 -1.02
C ASP A 108 12.33 -0.84 -1.82
N GLN A 109 13.43 -1.10 -1.12
CA GLN A 109 14.70 -1.43 -1.77
C GLN A 109 14.65 -2.78 -2.49
N LEU A 110 13.95 -3.78 -1.96
CA LEU A 110 13.85 -5.09 -2.60
C LEU A 110 13.02 -5.00 -3.87
N SER A 111 11.86 -4.38 -3.82
CA SER A 111 11.06 -4.11 -5.02
C SER A 111 11.83 -3.30 -6.06
N TYR A 112 12.64 -2.33 -5.64
CA TYR A 112 13.51 -1.61 -6.58
C TYR A 112 14.51 -2.56 -7.26
N LEU A 113 15.16 -3.44 -6.51
CA LEU A 113 16.13 -4.40 -7.07
C LEU A 113 15.47 -5.40 -8.03
N ASP A 114 14.23 -5.80 -7.75
CA ASP A 114 13.49 -6.76 -8.59
C ASP A 114 13.03 -6.14 -9.93
N PHE A 115 12.72 -4.85 -9.96
CA PHE A 115 12.07 -4.23 -11.12
C PHE A 115 12.94 -3.22 -11.87
N HIS A 116 14.03 -2.66 -11.30
CA HIS A 116 14.76 -1.56 -11.92
C HIS A 116 15.38 -1.93 -13.28
N GLU A 117 15.80 -3.20 -13.48
CA GLU A 117 16.38 -3.66 -14.75
C GLU A 117 15.39 -3.64 -15.91
N GLN A 118 14.08 -3.62 -15.63
CA GLN A 118 13.06 -3.54 -16.67
C GLN A 118 13.02 -2.17 -17.36
N ASN A 119 13.50 -1.11 -16.69
CA ASN A 119 13.55 0.25 -17.24
C ASN A 119 14.62 1.08 -16.51
N LEU A 120 15.90 0.76 -16.75
CA LEU A 120 17.07 1.25 -16.02
C LEU A 120 17.15 2.77 -15.88
N ASP A 121 16.74 3.51 -16.92
CA ASP A 121 16.83 4.98 -16.94
C ASP A 121 15.63 5.67 -16.29
N HIS A 122 14.62 4.91 -15.87
CA HIS A 122 13.32 5.47 -15.51
C HIS A 122 12.71 4.91 -14.21
N ILE A 123 13.40 3.96 -13.56
CA ILE A 123 13.04 3.44 -12.25
C ILE A 123 14.12 3.82 -11.24
N PHE A 124 13.72 4.42 -10.14
CA PHE A 124 14.61 5.00 -9.14
C PHE A 124 14.22 4.52 -7.74
N HIS A 125 15.22 4.30 -6.87
CA HIS A 125 15.00 4.10 -5.45
C HIS A 125 14.86 5.46 -4.75
N LEU A 126 13.73 5.69 -4.06
CA LEU A 126 13.48 6.90 -3.30
C LEU A 126 12.73 6.57 -2.00
N PRO A 127 13.43 6.52 -0.85
CA PRO A 127 12.80 6.27 0.44
C PRO A 127 11.70 7.27 0.76
N LEU A 128 10.70 6.82 1.53
CA LEU A 128 9.63 7.69 2.01
C LEU A 128 10.18 8.75 2.98
N ALA A 129 9.51 9.89 3.01
CA ALA A 129 9.85 11.01 3.88
C ALA A 129 8.62 11.50 4.66
N ALA A 130 8.87 12.17 5.78
CA ALA A 130 7.83 12.81 6.58
C ALA A 130 7.84 14.34 6.38
N ASN A 131 6.66 14.97 6.46
CA ASN A 131 6.53 16.43 6.49
C ASN A 131 6.82 16.95 7.90
N VAL A 132 8.11 17.08 8.24
CA VAL A 132 8.57 17.50 9.57
C VAL A 132 8.01 18.86 9.93
N THR A 133 8.05 19.83 9.02
CA THR A 133 7.56 21.21 9.29
C THR A 133 6.09 21.23 9.72
N ARG A 134 5.24 20.43 9.07
CA ARG A 134 3.82 20.35 9.43
C ARG A 134 3.61 19.67 10.78
N THR A 135 4.32 18.59 11.02
CA THR A 135 4.19 17.81 12.27
C THR A 135 4.70 18.58 13.47
N ASP A 136 5.84 19.27 13.36
CA ASP A 136 6.37 20.11 14.43
C ASP A 136 5.41 21.25 14.77
N LYS A 137 4.89 21.94 13.76
CA LYS A 137 3.91 23.01 13.97
C LYS A 137 2.63 22.48 14.64
N LEU A 138 2.14 21.31 14.23
CA LEU A 138 0.97 20.69 14.85
C LEU A 138 1.23 20.43 16.34
N PHE A 139 2.38 19.86 16.67
CA PHE A 139 2.77 19.57 18.03
C PHE A 139 2.89 20.85 18.88
N GLU A 140 3.56 21.88 18.40
CA GLU A 140 3.75 23.16 19.08
C GLU A 140 2.43 23.89 19.35
N THR A 141 1.48 23.81 18.42
CA THR A 141 0.20 24.53 18.50
C THR A 141 -0.89 23.75 19.26
N THR A 142 -0.71 22.43 19.48
CA THR A 142 -1.70 21.62 20.21
C THR A 142 -1.52 21.74 21.72
N PRO A 143 -2.53 22.20 22.47
CA PRO A 143 -2.47 22.31 23.92
C PRO A 143 -2.14 21.00 24.64
N SER A 144 -1.41 21.09 25.74
CA SER A 144 -0.91 19.90 26.47
C SER A 144 -2.03 19.03 27.06
N ASP A 145 -3.16 19.61 27.43
CA ASP A 145 -4.35 18.86 27.91
C ASP A 145 -5.00 18.05 26.80
N ILE A 146 -4.98 18.53 25.55
CA ILE A 146 -5.44 17.76 24.39
C ILE A 146 -4.47 16.62 24.08
N ARG A 147 -3.16 16.86 24.16
CA ARG A 147 -2.14 15.84 23.88
C ARG A 147 -2.15 14.70 24.89
N LYS A 148 -2.46 14.95 26.15
CA LYS A 148 -2.52 13.95 27.23
C LYS A 148 -3.46 12.77 26.91
N LYS A 149 -4.49 12.96 26.10
CA LYS A 149 -5.41 11.86 25.71
C LYS A 149 -4.75 10.77 24.87
N TYR A 150 -3.59 11.07 24.25
CA TYR A 150 -2.83 10.13 23.42
C TYR A 150 -1.72 9.41 24.19
N GLN A 151 -1.53 9.74 25.48
CA GLN A 151 -0.48 9.12 26.28
C GLN A 151 -0.81 7.66 26.60
N CYS A 152 0.12 6.77 26.28
CA CYS A 152 0.04 5.35 26.56
C CYS A 152 1.44 4.72 26.58
N ASP A 153 1.53 3.46 26.99
CA ASP A 153 2.79 2.73 26.91
C ASP A 153 3.09 2.35 25.46
N ILE A 154 2.13 1.74 24.78
CA ILE A 154 2.29 1.27 23.39
C ILE A 154 1.12 1.74 22.53
N SER A 155 1.41 2.29 21.37
CA SER A 155 0.39 2.59 20.36
C SER A 155 0.59 1.79 19.07
N PHE A 156 -0.52 1.50 18.41
CA PHE A 156 -0.57 0.99 17.05
C PHE A 156 -1.65 1.73 16.25
N ILE A 157 -1.30 2.17 15.02
CA ILE A 157 -2.25 2.80 14.11
C ILE A 157 -2.28 2.01 12.82
N GLY A 158 -3.43 1.48 12.46
CA GLY A 158 -3.61 0.73 11.22
C GLY A 158 -4.65 -0.37 11.33
N SER A 159 -4.90 -1.06 10.22
CA SER A 159 -5.83 -2.18 10.16
C SER A 159 -5.19 -3.46 10.70
N THR A 160 -6.02 -4.41 11.15
CA THR A 160 -5.57 -5.77 11.51
C THR A 160 -5.42 -6.67 10.28
N TYR A 161 -5.78 -6.19 9.11
CA TYR A 161 -5.83 -6.89 7.82
C TYR A 161 -6.92 -7.95 7.66
N GLU A 162 -7.67 -8.31 8.68
CA GLU A 162 -8.69 -9.36 8.58
C GLU A 162 -9.71 -9.10 7.46
N GLU A 163 -10.17 -7.86 7.32
CA GLU A 163 -11.15 -7.47 6.31
C GLU A 163 -10.53 -7.30 4.90
N GLN A 164 -9.27 -6.83 4.84
CA GLN A 164 -8.56 -6.58 3.60
C GLN A 164 -7.89 -7.83 3.03
N CYS A 165 -7.63 -8.85 3.85
CA CYS A 165 -6.98 -10.08 3.44
C CYS A 165 -7.85 -10.85 2.43
N ALA A 166 -7.46 -10.80 1.15
CA ALA A 166 -8.19 -11.46 0.08
C ALA A 166 -8.27 -12.98 0.28
N PHE A 167 -7.24 -13.57 0.91
CA PHE A 167 -7.22 -15.01 1.23
C PHE A 167 -8.41 -15.44 2.09
N ASN A 168 -8.86 -14.61 3.04
CA ASN A 168 -10.00 -14.93 3.92
C ASN A 168 -11.33 -15.09 3.16
N LYS A 169 -11.40 -14.61 1.93
CA LYS A 169 -12.59 -14.70 1.06
C LYS A 169 -12.57 -15.92 0.15
N VAL A 170 -11.43 -16.64 0.08
CA VAL A 170 -11.27 -17.81 -0.79
C VAL A 170 -11.74 -19.08 -0.07
N LYS A 171 -12.62 -19.82 -0.72
CA LYS A 171 -13.09 -21.11 -0.20
C LYS A 171 -12.28 -22.23 -0.86
N LEU A 172 -11.26 -22.72 -0.18
CA LEU A 172 -10.42 -23.81 -0.65
C LEU A 172 -10.96 -25.15 -0.16
N PRO A 173 -10.79 -26.24 -0.95
CA PRO A 173 -10.96 -27.61 -0.46
C PRO A 173 -9.97 -27.91 0.67
N ALA A 174 -10.27 -28.93 1.49
CA ALA A 174 -9.53 -29.22 2.73
C ALA A 174 -8.02 -29.45 2.51
N TYR A 175 -7.64 -30.10 1.41
CA TYR A 175 -6.22 -30.34 1.12
C TYR A 175 -5.48 -29.03 0.79
N GLU A 176 -6.01 -28.23 -0.11
CA GLU A 176 -5.43 -26.95 -0.52
C GLU A 176 -5.42 -25.94 0.65
N ALA A 177 -6.45 -25.95 1.48
CA ALA A 177 -6.50 -25.14 2.70
C ALA A 177 -5.38 -25.54 3.67
N GLY A 178 -5.24 -26.84 3.96
CA GLY A 178 -4.17 -27.33 4.84
C GLY A 178 -2.76 -27.07 4.29
N TYR A 179 -2.58 -27.13 2.96
CA TYR A 179 -1.31 -26.79 2.32
C TYR A 179 -0.99 -25.29 2.51
N ALA A 180 -1.96 -24.40 2.26
CA ALA A 180 -1.81 -22.96 2.46
C ALA A 180 -1.52 -22.64 3.93
N ASP A 181 -2.28 -23.21 4.86
CA ASP A 181 -2.08 -23.00 6.31
C ASP A 181 -0.67 -23.44 6.74
N GLY A 182 -0.20 -24.57 6.21
CA GLY A 182 1.16 -25.05 6.48
C GLY A 182 2.25 -24.09 6.02
N ILE A 183 2.08 -23.48 4.85
CA ILE A 183 3.00 -22.45 4.33
C ILE A 183 2.98 -21.21 5.21
N VAL A 184 1.79 -20.71 5.54
CA VAL A 184 1.62 -19.51 6.41
C VAL A 184 2.27 -19.75 7.77
N GLU A 185 2.01 -20.88 8.42
CA GLU A 185 2.61 -21.22 9.71
C GLU A 185 4.14 -21.42 9.64
N ALA A 186 4.67 -21.89 8.52
CA ALA A 186 6.11 -21.98 8.32
C ALA A 186 6.74 -20.59 8.16
N GLN A 187 6.11 -19.71 7.35
CA GLN A 187 6.60 -18.36 7.12
C GLN A 187 6.58 -17.52 8.40
N LEU A 188 5.57 -17.67 9.25
CA LEU A 188 5.49 -16.98 10.56
C LEU A 188 6.66 -17.28 11.51
N LYS A 189 7.46 -18.31 11.24
CA LYS A 189 8.65 -18.68 12.02
C LYS A 189 9.95 -18.20 11.41
N ILE A 190 9.90 -17.63 10.21
CA ILE A 190 11.08 -17.19 9.47
C ILE A 190 10.96 -15.69 9.23
N HIS A 191 11.89 -14.92 9.78
CA HIS A 191 11.95 -13.47 9.66
C HIS A 191 13.07 -13.05 8.69
N GLY A 192 12.85 -11.94 7.96
CA GLY A 192 13.83 -11.38 7.05
C GLY A 192 13.98 -12.09 5.71
N TYR A 193 13.14 -13.12 5.43
CA TYR A 193 13.11 -13.80 4.15
C TYR A 193 11.73 -14.37 3.85
N ASN A 194 11.16 -13.99 2.70
CA ASN A 194 9.89 -14.53 2.24
C ASN A 194 10.14 -15.64 1.20
N PHE A 195 9.94 -16.89 1.61
CA PHE A 195 10.15 -18.07 0.77
C PHE A 195 8.89 -18.56 0.06
N ILE A 196 7.74 -17.93 0.29
CA ILE A 196 6.43 -18.46 -0.14
C ILE A 196 6.41 -18.72 -1.63
N GLU A 197 6.82 -17.75 -2.45
CA GLU A 197 6.79 -17.87 -3.90
C GLU A 197 7.61 -19.05 -4.42
N GLU A 198 8.77 -19.31 -3.81
CA GLU A 198 9.69 -20.37 -4.21
C GLU A 198 9.15 -21.78 -3.99
N ILE A 199 8.32 -21.97 -2.95
CA ILE A 199 7.81 -23.30 -2.58
C ILE A 199 6.43 -23.61 -3.13
N LEU A 200 5.75 -22.61 -3.73
CA LEU A 200 4.43 -22.84 -4.33
C LEU A 200 4.54 -23.78 -5.54
N SER A 201 3.85 -24.91 -5.49
CA SER A 201 3.76 -25.80 -6.64
C SER A 201 2.83 -25.24 -7.72
N ASP A 202 3.13 -25.54 -8.98
CA ASP A 202 2.29 -25.14 -10.13
C ASP A 202 0.84 -25.59 -9.96
N ASP A 203 0.64 -26.83 -9.54
CA ASP A 203 -0.69 -27.42 -9.31
C ASP A 203 -1.48 -26.65 -8.26
N PHE A 204 -0.83 -26.23 -7.17
CA PHE A 204 -1.47 -25.41 -6.16
C PHE A 204 -1.88 -24.04 -6.69
N VAL A 205 -1.00 -23.36 -7.43
CA VAL A 205 -1.30 -22.03 -8.00
C VAL A 205 -2.49 -22.11 -8.95
N ILE A 206 -2.52 -23.10 -9.84
CA ILE A 206 -3.63 -23.29 -10.79
C ILE A 206 -4.96 -23.53 -10.05
N LYS A 207 -4.96 -24.45 -9.08
CA LYS A 207 -6.15 -24.76 -8.28
C LYS A 207 -6.59 -23.57 -7.44
N PHE A 208 -5.64 -22.87 -6.80
CA PHE A 208 -5.93 -21.69 -6.01
C PHE A 208 -6.64 -20.61 -6.82
N MET A 209 -6.12 -20.24 -7.98
CA MET A 209 -6.71 -19.20 -8.84
C MET A 209 -8.08 -19.61 -9.37
N LYS A 210 -8.28 -20.91 -9.65
CA LYS A 210 -9.60 -21.44 -10.00
C LYS A 210 -10.62 -21.26 -8.88
N HIS A 211 -10.23 -21.49 -7.62
CA HIS A 211 -11.14 -21.29 -6.47
C HIS A 211 -11.30 -19.82 -6.08
N ALA A 212 -10.24 -19.01 -6.19
CA ALA A 212 -10.25 -17.62 -5.78
C ALA A 212 -11.04 -16.72 -6.74
N GLN A 213 -10.88 -16.93 -8.06
CA GLN A 213 -11.40 -16.03 -9.09
C GLN A 213 -12.13 -16.74 -10.23
N ASN A 214 -12.32 -18.08 -10.14
CA ASN A 214 -12.81 -18.92 -11.24
C ASN A 214 -11.97 -18.73 -12.52
N LEU A 215 -10.66 -18.54 -12.37
CA LEU A 215 -9.73 -18.18 -13.43
C LEU A 215 -8.96 -19.41 -13.92
N GLU A 216 -8.93 -19.60 -15.23
CA GLU A 216 -8.01 -20.48 -15.95
C GLU A 216 -7.13 -19.61 -16.83
N PHE A 217 -5.83 -19.83 -16.82
CA PHE A 217 -4.84 -19.02 -17.51
C PHE A 217 -3.84 -19.91 -18.26
N PRO A 218 -3.21 -19.38 -19.35
CA PRO A 218 -2.24 -20.13 -20.11
C PRO A 218 -0.93 -20.36 -19.33
N PRO A 219 -0.19 -21.44 -19.64
CA PRO A 219 1.02 -21.82 -18.88
C PRO A 219 2.09 -20.74 -18.80
N GLU A 220 2.21 -19.87 -19.81
CA GLU A 220 3.16 -18.76 -19.86
C GLU A 220 2.89 -17.67 -18.81
N GLU A 221 1.66 -17.57 -18.30
CA GLU A 221 1.29 -16.63 -17.24
C GLU A 221 1.47 -17.20 -15.82
N LEU A 222 1.81 -18.48 -15.69
CA LEU A 222 1.97 -19.14 -14.40
C LEU A 222 2.94 -18.42 -13.44
N PRO A 223 4.10 -17.88 -13.88
CA PRO A 223 4.97 -17.12 -12.98
C PRO A 223 4.29 -15.90 -12.37
N THR A 224 3.51 -15.15 -13.16
CA THR A 224 2.75 -13.99 -12.70
C THR A 224 1.71 -14.38 -11.64
N TYR A 225 0.94 -15.43 -11.90
CA TYR A 225 -0.07 -15.90 -10.92
C TYR A 225 0.56 -16.52 -9.68
N ARG A 226 1.75 -17.13 -9.79
CA ARG A 226 2.53 -17.58 -8.65
C ARG A 226 2.88 -16.40 -7.74
N ALA A 227 3.42 -15.31 -8.30
CA ALA A 227 3.71 -14.09 -7.57
C ALA A 227 2.45 -13.49 -6.93
N ILE A 228 1.33 -13.44 -7.66
CA ILE A 228 0.04 -12.97 -7.14
C ILE A 228 -0.43 -13.81 -5.93
N VAL A 229 -0.41 -15.16 -6.05
CA VAL A 229 -0.79 -16.03 -4.94
C VAL A 229 0.12 -15.86 -3.75
N ALA A 230 1.44 -15.79 -3.99
CA ALA A 230 2.42 -15.59 -2.93
C ALA A 230 2.25 -14.25 -2.23
N GLN A 231 2.27 -13.15 -2.99
CA GLN A 231 2.37 -11.80 -2.45
C GLN A 231 1.02 -11.22 -2.03
N HIS A 232 -0.01 -11.37 -2.87
CA HIS A 232 -1.30 -10.74 -2.61
C HIS A 232 -2.22 -11.56 -1.68
N PHE A 233 -2.08 -12.89 -1.68
CA PHE A 233 -2.92 -13.74 -0.83
C PHE A 233 -2.16 -14.27 0.40
N LEU A 234 -1.10 -15.03 0.22
CA LEU A 234 -0.45 -15.75 1.32
C LEU A 234 0.41 -14.84 2.20
N SER A 235 1.20 -13.93 1.63
CA SER A 235 2.00 -12.99 2.42
C SER A 235 1.13 -12.01 3.21
N VAL A 236 0.00 -11.55 2.63
CA VAL A 236 -0.98 -10.75 3.37
C VAL A 236 -1.61 -11.54 4.51
N LYS A 237 -1.86 -12.86 4.32
CA LYS A 237 -2.35 -13.74 5.40
C LYS A 237 -1.32 -13.93 6.51
N VAL A 238 -0.04 -14.04 6.17
CA VAL A 238 1.06 -14.08 7.15
C VAL A 238 1.08 -12.76 7.96
N ALA A 239 1.03 -11.62 7.28
CA ALA A 239 1.03 -10.31 7.95
C ALA A 239 -0.17 -10.11 8.89
N GLU A 240 -1.37 -10.56 8.48
CA GLU A 240 -2.56 -10.58 9.33
C GLU A 240 -2.32 -11.40 10.61
N GLN A 241 -1.87 -12.66 10.44
CA GLN A 241 -1.66 -13.56 11.58
C GLN A 241 -0.55 -13.08 12.52
N GLU A 242 0.56 -12.59 11.97
CA GLU A 242 1.65 -12.03 12.77
C GLU A 242 1.17 -10.82 13.57
N ARG A 243 0.46 -9.90 12.92
CA ARG A 243 -0.06 -8.68 13.55
C ARG A 243 -1.03 -9.00 14.68
N LEU A 244 -2.00 -9.88 14.46
CA LEU A 244 -2.96 -10.27 15.48
C LEU A 244 -2.29 -10.93 16.69
N ARG A 245 -1.32 -11.83 16.45
CA ARG A 245 -0.54 -12.48 17.53
C ARG A 245 0.27 -11.47 18.33
N LEU A 246 0.95 -10.55 17.64
CA LEU A 246 1.75 -9.52 18.29
C LEU A 246 0.89 -8.57 19.12
N LEU A 247 -0.19 -8.02 18.54
CA LEU A 247 -1.09 -7.09 19.23
C LEU A 247 -1.71 -7.74 20.46
N LYS A 248 -2.16 -8.99 20.35
CA LYS A 248 -2.70 -9.73 21.49
C LYS A 248 -1.67 -9.93 22.60
N GLN A 249 -0.45 -10.37 22.26
CA GLN A 249 0.61 -10.59 23.24
C GLN A 249 1.01 -9.29 23.94
N LEU A 250 1.07 -8.17 23.23
CA LEU A 250 1.40 -6.87 23.80
C LEU A 250 0.28 -6.36 24.71
N SER A 251 -0.99 -6.46 24.30
CA SER A 251 -2.12 -6.00 25.10
C SER A 251 -2.35 -6.82 26.38
N ASP A 252 -1.87 -8.07 26.42
CA ASP A 252 -1.94 -8.89 27.63
C ASP A 252 -0.90 -8.47 28.71
N ASN A 253 0.12 -7.67 28.35
CA ASN A 253 1.24 -7.33 29.21
C ASN A 253 1.46 -5.82 29.42
N PHE A 254 0.91 -4.96 28.56
CA PHE A 254 1.15 -3.52 28.56
C PHE A 254 -0.15 -2.72 28.35
N ASP A 255 -0.15 -1.46 28.78
CA ASP A 255 -1.18 -0.49 28.43
C ASP A 255 -1.06 -0.16 26.93
N MET A 256 -1.92 -0.82 26.13
CA MET A 256 -1.87 -0.75 24.67
C MET A 256 -3.09 -0.07 24.09
N HIS A 257 -2.84 0.98 23.32
CA HIS A 257 -3.83 1.73 22.56
C HIS A 257 -3.74 1.42 21.08
N ILE A 258 -4.89 1.11 20.46
CA ILE A 258 -4.99 0.88 19.02
C ILE A 258 -5.94 1.91 18.40
N TYR A 259 -5.57 2.36 17.21
CA TYR A 259 -6.38 3.28 16.40
C TYR A 259 -6.74 2.58 15.09
N THR A 260 -7.88 1.91 15.08
CA THR A 260 -8.31 1.07 13.96
C THR A 260 -9.83 1.02 13.84
N GLY A 261 -10.31 0.84 12.60
CA GLY A 261 -11.71 0.47 12.34
C GLY A 261 -11.97 -1.03 12.35
N SER A 262 -10.91 -1.87 12.49
CA SER A 262 -11.06 -3.32 12.54
C SER A 262 -11.70 -3.79 13.85
N ASP A 263 -12.34 -4.96 13.83
CA ASP A 263 -12.85 -5.60 15.02
C ASP A 263 -11.71 -6.03 15.96
N THR A 264 -11.79 -5.61 17.22
CA THR A 264 -10.80 -5.95 18.26
C THR A 264 -11.42 -6.78 19.39
N SER A 265 -12.60 -7.34 19.19
CA SER A 265 -13.33 -8.12 20.21
C SER A 265 -12.56 -9.35 20.72
N SER A 266 -11.66 -9.91 19.90
CA SER A 266 -10.77 -11.01 20.28
C SER A 266 -9.61 -10.60 21.20
N MET A 267 -9.40 -9.29 21.43
CA MET A 267 -8.33 -8.70 22.24
C MET A 267 -8.92 -7.79 23.33
N PRO A 268 -9.51 -8.34 24.41
CA PRO A 268 -10.29 -7.58 25.38
C PRO A 268 -9.47 -6.56 26.19
N ASN A 269 -8.14 -6.72 26.24
CA ASN A 269 -7.25 -5.83 26.99
C ASN A 269 -6.74 -4.65 26.16
N ILE A 270 -7.15 -4.53 24.87
CA ILE A 270 -6.70 -3.45 24.00
C ILE A 270 -7.68 -2.27 24.06
N HIS A 271 -7.15 -1.05 24.14
CA HIS A 271 -7.96 0.16 24.11
C HIS A 271 -8.12 0.65 22.66
N ASN A 272 -9.24 0.28 22.01
CA ASN A 272 -9.51 0.72 20.64
C ASN A 272 -10.20 2.10 20.62
N HIS A 273 -9.61 3.06 19.94
CA HIS A 273 -10.08 4.44 19.79
C HIS A 273 -10.76 4.73 18.44
N GLY A 274 -10.90 3.72 17.57
CA GLY A 274 -11.40 3.94 16.21
C GLY A 274 -10.36 4.55 15.28
N TYR A 275 -10.81 5.24 14.23
CA TYR A 275 -9.91 5.83 13.26
C TYR A 275 -9.18 7.06 13.79
N ALA A 276 -7.89 7.18 13.47
CA ALA A 276 -7.08 8.36 13.69
C ALA A 276 -6.87 9.13 12.37
N SER A 277 -7.02 10.45 12.41
CA SER A 277 -6.68 11.31 11.28
C SER A 277 -5.18 11.28 11.01
N SER A 278 -4.78 10.97 9.77
CA SER A 278 -3.37 10.94 9.38
C SER A 278 -2.68 12.31 9.50
N LEU A 279 -3.41 13.39 9.30
CA LEU A 279 -2.87 14.74 9.33
C LEU A 279 -2.85 15.37 10.73
N CYS A 280 -3.79 14.99 11.60
CA CYS A 280 -3.99 15.63 12.90
C CYS A 280 -3.69 14.72 14.09
N ASP A 281 -4.24 13.48 14.10
CA ASP A 281 -4.12 12.61 15.28
C ASP A 281 -2.83 11.79 15.26
N MET A 282 -2.48 11.17 14.12
CA MET A 282 -1.31 10.27 14.02
C MET A 282 -0.01 10.89 14.51
N PRO A 283 0.37 12.14 14.13
CA PRO A 283 1.61 12.72 14.62
C PRO A 283 1.60 12.91 16.15
N LEU A 284 0.44 13.25 16.73
CA LEU A 284 0.30 13.43 18.17
C LEU A 284 0.37 12.09 18.91
N ILE A 285 -0.28 11.05 18.37
CA ILE A 285 -0.21 9.68 18.92
C ILE A 285 1.24 9.20 18.92
N PHE A 286 1.96 9.36 17.81
CA PHE A 286 3.35 8.93 17.70
C PHE A 286 4.27 9.68 18.67
N HIS A 287 4.00 10.95 18.93
CA HIS A 287 4.80 11.75 19.86
C HIS A 287 4.51 11.42 21.32
N GLU A 288 3.25 11.22 21.70
CA GLU A 288 2.82 11.08 23.08
C GLU A 288 2.89 9.63 23.61
N SER A 289 2.99 8.63 22.72
CA SER A 289 3.18 7.23 23.11
C SER A 289 4.65 6.95 23.45
N LYS A 290 4.91 6.11 24.43
CA LYS A 290 6.30 5.71 24.77
C LYS A 290 6.92 4.84 23.68
N ILE A 291 6.11 3.95 23.07
CA ILE A 291 6.52 3.03 22.01
C ILE A 291 5.44 3.03 20.93
N ASN A 292 5.84 3.17 19.67
CA ASN A 292 4.97 3.03 18.52
C ASN A 292 5.28 1.71 17.81
N ILE A 293 4.28 0.87 17.62
CA ILE A 293 4.42 -0.37 16.88
C ILE A 293 4.08 -0.13 15.42
N LEU A 294 4.98 -0.54 14.54
CA LEU A 294 4.78 -0.63 13.12
C LEU A 294 4.97 -2.09 12.71
N SER A 295 3.91 -2.71 12.22
CA SER A 295 3.95 -4.05 11.67
C SER A 295 3.70 -3.94 10.17
N LEU A 296 4.76 -4.08 9.40
CA LEU A 296 4.74 -4.09 7.94
C LEU A 296 4.79 -5.53 7.42
N ILE A 297 4.24 -5.74 6.23
CA ILE A 297 4.39 -7.00 5.51
C ILE A 297 5.85 -7.07 5.05
N HIS A 298 6.56 -8.01 5.57
CA HIS A 298 7.91 -8.42 5.21
C HIS A 298 8.80 -7.42 4.52
N ILE A 299 9.74 -7.17 5.23
CA ILE A 299 10.94 -6.48 4.79
C ILE A 299 12.01 -7.56 4.60
#